data_3c487b0cef734f9623f1573b46b0bc1a
#
_entry.id   3c487b0cef734f9623f1573b46b0bc1a
#
_cell.length_a   1.000
_cell.length_b   1.000
_cell.length_c   1.000
_cell.angle_alpha   90.00
_cell.angle_beta   90.00
_cell.angle_gamma   90.00
#
_symmetry.space_group_name_H-M   'P 1'
#
loop_
_entity.id
_entity.type
_entity.pdbx_description
1 polymer ?
#
loop_
_entity_poly.entity_id
_entity_poly.type
_entity_poly.pdbx_seq_one_letter_code
_entity_poly.pdbx_strand_id
1 'polypeptide(L)'
;MSNRRDFLLRTGAGFLGLRLSPELLALNRDKHSPSWVPLGSLAADRNISFGFAVNYNLLSSNAAYDALLARECTIVTPENAMKWEAVHPRPDQYTFTQADAIIAFAEKHSMKARGHTFCWHRALPPWVTRDVTKDNAEAVLRQHIAAVAGRYKGRLHSWDVVNEAIQLKDNQPNGWRNSFWYGLLGPAYVDIAFEAAKQADPAAILTYNDFGFEYENRSDNAKRKTVLAMLQDLKKRGVPIGALGLQSHLRAGTGENFDYDLPKFIAEVRDLGLEVFVTELDVDDSHLTVEGDARDEAIADVYKRYLDLLLGAASVSVVITWGAWDIAKATGAEAVSGPKAERPLLFDPGGFPKVDAFAVAQSFQHAPLRR
;
A
#
# COMPACT_ATOMS: atom_id res chain seq x y z
N MET A 1 42.23 18.54 43.40
CA MET A 1 42.37 17.27 42.65
C MET A 1 41.04 16.59 42.66
N SER A 2 40.21 16.90 41.67
CA SER A 2 38.85 16.38 41.55
C SER A 2 38.83 15.22 40.54
N ASN A 3 38.21 14.12 40.95
CA ASN A 3 38.26 12.80 40.34
C ASN A 3 37.47 12.76 39.02
N ARG A 4 38.18 12.47 37.94
CA ARG A 4 37.63 12.28 36.58
C ARG A 4 36.86 10.95 36.37
N ARG A 5 36.34 10.30 37.40
CA ARG A 5 35.67 8.98 37.30
C ARG A 5 34.17 8.97 37.39
N ASP A 6 33.51 10.10 37.69
CA ASP A 6 32.05 10.12 37.89
C ASP A 6 31.24 10.67 36.71
N PHE A 7 31.83 10.85 35.51
CA PHE A 7 31.11 11.41 34.34
C PHE A 7 30.77 10.37 33.27
N LEU A 8 31.05 9.09 33.46
CA LEU A 8 30.83 8.05 32.42
C LEU A 8 29.71 7.02 32.74
N LEU A 9 28.81 7.32 33.67
CA LEU A 9 27.74 6.38 34.05
C LEU A 9 26.32 6.99 33.96
N ARG A 10 26.07 7.99 33.12
CA ARG A 10 24.74 8.56 32.92
C ARG A 10 24.39 8.83 31.45
N THR A 11 24.74 7.95 30.53
CA THR A 11 24.14 7.90 29.20
C THR A 11 23.75 6.46 28.86
N GLY A 12 22.98 5.85 29.73
CA GLY A 12 22.10 4.74 29.36
C GLY A 12 20.94 5.37 28.66
N ALA A 13 20.94 5.37 27.32
CA ALA A 13 19.77 5.65 26.51
C ALA A 13 18.71 4.61 26.86
N GLY A 14 17.80 4.98 27.75
CA GLY A 14 16.60 4.20 28.00
C GLY A 14 15.77 4.17 26.74
N PHE A 15 15.69 3.01 26.11
CA PHE A 15 14.59 2.66 25.23
C PHE A 15 13.31 2.81 26.03
N LEU A 16 12.66 3.98 25.96
CA LEU A 16 11.25 4.13 26.27
C LEU A 16 10.48 3.52 25.09
N GLY A 17 10.46 2.18 25.05
CA GLY A 17 9.45 1.47 24.28
C GLY A 17 8.09 1.93 24.82
N LEU A 18 7.33 2.64 23.99
CA LEU A 18 5.89 2.84 24.26
C LEU A 18 5.29 1.46 24.40
N ARG A 19 5.08 0.99 25.63
CA ARG A 19 4.34 -0.25 25.85
C ARG A 19 2.93 0.02 25.42
N LEU A 20 2.39 -0.87 24.60
CA LEU A 20 0.94 -0.94 24.35
C LEU A 20 0.22 -0.86 25.70
N SER A 21 -0.88 -0.11 25.75
CA SER A 21 -1.57 0.06 27.04
C SER A 21 -2.02 -1.30 27.57
N PRO A 22 -2.06 -1.50 28.91
CA PRO A 22 -2.58 -2.75 29.50
C PRO A 22 -3.97 -3.13 29.01
N GLU A 23 -4.76 -2.15 28.56
CA GLU A 23 -6.08 -2.32 27.97
C GLU A 23 -6.02 -3.01 26.60
N LEU A 24 -5.03 -2.69 25.74
CA LEU A 24 -4.79 -3.39 24.48
C LEU A 24 -4.41 -4.85 24.68
N LEU A 25 -3.57 -5.13 25.69
CA LEU A 25 -3.17 -6.49 26.04
C LEU A 25 -4.33 -7.30 26.64
N ALA A 26 -5.25 -6.64 27.36
CA ALA A 26 -6.44 -7.29 27.90
C ALA A 26 -7.45 -7.68 26.80
N LEU A 27 -7.58 -6.84 25.75
CA LEU A 27 -8.49 -7.09 24.62
C LEU A 27 -8.08 -8.31 23.78
N ASN A 28 -6.78 -8.61 23.70
CA ASN A 28 -6.29 -9.80 22.95
C ASN A 28 -6.67 -11.14 23.64
N ARG A 29 -7.03 -11.14 24.91
CA ARG A 29 -7.41 -12.37 25.65
C ARG A 29 -8.87 -12.77 25.44
N ASP A 30 -9.72 -11.86 24.97
CA ASP A 30 -11.14 -12.11 24.77
C ASP A 30 -11.49 -12.07 23.28
N LYS A 31 -11.17 -13.18 22.56
CA LYS A 31 -11.37 -13.34 21.11
C LYS A 31 -12.84 -13.17 20.66
N HIS A 32 -13.77 -13.00 21.58
CA HIS A 32 -15.21 -12.87 21.36
C HIS A 32 -15.75 -11.56 21.94
N SER A 33 -14.92 -10.52 22.08
CA SER A 33 -15.37 -9.25 22.65
C SER A 33 -16.57 -8.69 21.87
N PRO A 34 -17.72 -8.48 22.52
CA PRO A 34 -18.91 -7.89 21.89
C PRO A 34 -18.73 -6.41 21.49
N SER A 35 -17.56 -5.85 21.68
CA SER A 35 -17.25 -4.43 21.47
C SER A 35 -16.35 -4.12 20.26
N TRP A 36 -16.06 -5.12 19.38
CA TRP A 36 -15.29 -4.83 18.16
C TRP A 36 -16.07 -3.91 17.22
N VAL A 37 -15.49 -2.75 16.94
CA VAL A 37 -16.00 -1.81 15.92
C VAL A 37 -15.20 -1.99 14.64
N PRO A 38 -15.85 -2.24 13.49
CA PRO A 38 -15.15 -2.45 12.23
C PRO A 38 -14.18 -1.31 11.88
N LEU A 39 -12.99 -1.65 11.38
CA LEU A 39 -11.96 -0.68 11.03
C LEU A 39 -12.45 0.32 10.00
N GLY A 40 -13.21 -0.14 9.01
CA GLY A 40 -13.82 0.73 8.00
C GLY A 40 -14.75 1.77 8.58
N SER A 41 -15.51 1.44 9.63
CA SER A 41 -16.39 2.39 10.33
C SER A 41 -15.57 3.43 11.09
N LEU A 42 -14.55 3.01 11.86
CA LEU A 42 -13.67 3.93 12.59
C LEU A 42 -12.93 4.89 11.66
N ALA A 43 -12.45 4.38 10.52
CA ALA A 43 -11.81 5.21 9.50
C ALA A 43 -12.78 6.19 8.86
N ALA A 44 -14.02 5.75 8.54
CA ALA A 44 -15.06 6.58 7.94
C ALA A 44 -15.46 7.76 8.85
N ASP A 45 -15.50 7.57 10.17
CA ASP A 45 -15.72 8.63 11.16
C ASP A 45 -14.65 9.75 11.07
N ARG A 46 -13.56 9.51 10.39
CA ARG A 46 -12.46 10.45 10.15
C ARG A 46 -12.34 10.89 8.69
N ASN A 47 -13.31 10.55 7.84
CA ASN A 47 -13.28 10.72 6.39
C ASN A 47 -12.08 10.01 5.73
N ILE A 48 -11.72 8.83 6.24
CA ILE A 48 -10.71 7.94 5.68
C ILE A 48 -11.43 6.72 5.10
N SER A 49 -11.07 6.30 3.88
CA SER A 49 -11.47 5.01 3.35
C SER A 49 -10.47 3.95 3.80
N PHE A 50 -10.94 2.86 4.42
CA PHE A 50 -10.09 1.75 4.86
C PHE A 50 -10.48 0.44 4.18
N GLY A 51 -9.49 -0.39 3.86
CA GLY A 51 -9.74 -1.72 3.29
C GLY A 51 -8.50 -2.55 3.04
N PHE A 52 -8.66 -3.54 2.16
CA PHE A 52 -7.65 -4.56 1.90
C PHE A 52 -7.38 -4.76 0.41
N ALA A 53 -6.16 -5.23 0.09
CA ALA A 53 -5.91 -5.93 -1.16
C ALA A 53 -6.67 -7.27 -1.13
N VAL A 54 -7.45 -7.54 -2.19
CA VAL A 54 -8.36 -8.69 -2.27
C VAL A 54 -7.78 -9.75 -3.17
N ASN A 55 -7.60 -10.95 -2.61
CA ASN A 55 -7.22 -12.13 -3.35
C ASN A 55 -8.48 -12.80 -3.94
N TYR A 56 -8.55 -12.90 -5.26
CA TYR A 56 -9.70 -13.49 -5.96
C TYR A 56 -9.96 -14.94 -5.56
N ASN A 57 -8.92 -15.74 -5.39
CA ASN A 57 -9.12 -17.16 -5.07
C ASN A 57 -9.76 -17.35 -3.70
N LEU A 58 -9.38 -16.52 -2.72
CA LEU A 58 -10.03 -16.49 -1.42
C LEU A 58 -11.47 -15.99 -1.52
N LEU A 59 -11.70 -14.89 -2.23
CA LEU A 59 -13.04 -14.32 -2.46
C LEU A 59 -13.98 -15.33 -3.11
N SER A 60 -13.50 -16.15 -4.03
CA SER A 60 -14.32 -17.12 -4.77
C SER A 60 -14.58 -18.43 -4.03
N SER A 61 -13.84 -18.72 -2.95
CA SER A 61 -13.85 -20.03 -2.31
C SER A 61 -14.03 -20.02 -0.79
N ASN A 62 -13.99 -18.84 -0.14
CA ASN A 62 -14.01 -18.74 1.33
C ASN A 62 -15.02 -17.71 1.83
N ALA A 63 -16.18 -18.20 2.27
CA ALA A 63 -17.26 -17.35 2.79
C ALA A 63 -16.88 -16.56 4.07
N ALA A 64 -15.93 -17.04 4.87
CA ALA A 64 -15.44 -16.29 6.03
C ALA A 64 -14.58 -15.10 5.61
N TYR A 65 -13.82 -15.24 4.52
CA TYR A 65 -13.09 -14.13 3.92
C TYR A 65 -14.03 -13.06 3.39
N ASP A 66 -15.08 -13.45 2.65
CA ASP A 66 -16.11 -12.53 2.15
C ASP A 66 -16.77 -11.75 3.30
N ALA A 67 -17.15 -12.47 4.37
CA ALA A 67 -17.76 -11.85 5.53
C ALA A 67 -16.81 -10.88 6.26
N LEU A 68 -15.52 -11.20 6.32
CA LEU A 68 -14.50 -10.31 6.88
C LEU A 68 -14.37 -9.03 6.06
N LEU A 69 -14.22 -9.15 4.74
CA LEU A 69 -14.14 -7.99 3.84
C LEU A 69 -15.39 -7.12 3.95
N ALA A 70 -16.58 -7.75 3.90
CA ALA A 70 -17.86 -7.04 3.98
C ALA A 70 -18.05 -6.28 5.31
N ARG A 71 -17.47 -6.78 6.40
CA ARG A 71 -17.52 -6.15 7.71
C ARG A 71 -16.53 -5.00 7.86
N GLU A 72 -15.29 -5.19 7.38
CA GLU A 72 -14.17 -4.31 7.72
C GLU A 72 -13.91 -3.21 6.68
N CYS A 73 -14.32 -3.40 5.41
CA CYS A 73 -13.88 -2.53 4.33
C CYS A 73 -14.91 -1.45 3.95
N THR A 74 -14.40 -0.26 3.59
CA THR A 74 -15.11 0.76 2.80
C THR A 74 -14.50 0.95 1.41
N ILE A 75 -13.34 0.34 1.15
CA ILE A 75 -12.64 0.36 -0.12
C ILE A 75 -11.86 -0.96 -0.30
N VAL A 76 -11.67 -1.42 -1.53
CA VAL A 76 -10.85 -2.61 -1.85
C VAL A 76 -9.92 -2.35 -3.04
N THR A 77 -8.83 -3.15 -3.12
CA THR A 77 -7.91 -3.16 -4.27
C THR A 77 -7.75 -4.61 -4.75
N PRO A 78 -7.94 -4.96 -6.04
CA PRO A 78 -7.59 -6.28 -6.54
C PRO A 78 -6.08 -6.52 -6.41
N GLU A 79 -5.67 -7.54 -5.64
CA GLU A 79 -4.27 -7.86 -5.37
C GLU A 79 -3.49 -8.17 -6.66
N ASN A 80 -4.04 -9.06 -7.51
CA ASN A 80 -3.41 -9.51 -8.74
C ASN A 80 -4.33 -9.44 -9.96
N ALA A 81 -5.65 -9.42 -9.75
CA ALA A 81 -6.65 -9.63 -10.80
C ALA A 81 -6.70 -8.54 -11.88
N MET A 82 -6.09 -7.37 -11.65
CA MET A 82 -6.00 -6.28 -12.63
C MET A 82 -4.57 -6.05 -13.16
N LYS A 83 -3.58 -6.84 -12.73
CA LYS A 83 -2.23 -6.76 -13.29
C LYS A 83 -2.24 -7.20 -14.76
N TRP A 84 -1.29 -6.71 -15.54
CA TRP A 84 -1.27 -6.90 -17.00
C TRP A 84 -1.39 -8.37 -17.42
N GLU A 85 -0.60 -9.26 -16.82
CA GLU A 85 -0.64 -10.69 -17.15
C GLU A 85 -2.00 -11.36 -16.85
N ALA A 86 -2.76 -10.83 -15.89
CA ALA A 86 -4.08 -11.35 -15.54
C ALA A 86 -5.16 -10.88 -16.50
N VAL A 87 -5.17 -9.58 -16.85
CA VAL A 87 -6.23 -8.99 -17.66
C VAL A 87 -5.96 -8.98 -19.17
N HIS A 88 -4.68 -9.07 -19.59
CA HIS A 88 -4.29 -9.02 -21.01
C HIS A 88 -3.20 -10.07 -21.33
N PRO A 89 -3.51 -11.37 -21.13
CA PRO A 89 -2.53 -12.46 -21.23
C PRO A 89 -1.99 -12.71 -22.64
N ARG A 90 -2.70 -12.28 -23.69
CA ARG A 90 -2.31 -12.40 -25.12
C ARG A 90 -2.64 -11.12 -25.88
N PRO A 91 -1.99 -10.83 -27.02
CA PRO A 91 -2.14 -9.55 -27.76
C PRO A 91 -3.59 -9.22 -28.14
N ASP A 92 -4.41 -10.23 -28.40
CA ASP A 92 -5.78 -10.13 -28.89
C ASP A 92 -6.81 -10.60 -27.83
N GLN A 93 -6.38 -10.87 -26.60
CA GLN A 93 -7.25 -11.45 -25.57
C GLN A 93 -7.21 -10.65 -24.27
N TYR A 94 -8.38 -10.19 -23.84
CA TYR A 94 -8.61 -9.65 -22.51
C TYR A 94 -9.44 -10.63 -21.67
N THR A 95 -9.08 -10.76 -20.38
CA THR A 95 -9.72 -11.65 -19.40
C THR A 95 -10.05 -10.88 -18.14
N PHE A 96 -11.31 -10.57 -17.90
CA PHE A 96 -11.73 -9.72 -16.79
C PHE A 96 -12.45 -10.46 -15.66
N THR A 97 -12.64 -11.78 -15.77
CA THR A 97 -13.49 -12.59 -14.86
C THR A 97 -13.14 -12.36 -13.38
N GLN A 98 -11.85 -12.39 -13.04
CA GLN A 98 -11.42 -12.21 -11.65
C GLN A 98 -11.60 -10.76 -11.17
N ALA A 99 -11.23 -9.80 -12.00
CA ALA A 99 -11.38 -8.39 -11.69
C ALA A 99 -12.87 -7.99 -11.58
N ASP A 100 -13.70 -8.46 -12.51
CA ASP A 100 -15.16 -8.23 -12.48
C ASP A 100 -15.80 -8.76 -11.20
N ALA A 101 -15.39 -9.94 -10.74
CA ALA A 101 -15.92 -10.52 -9.51
C ALA A 101 -15.58 -9.67 -8.27
N ILE A 102 -14.34 -9.15 -8.18
CA ILE A 102 -13.93 -8.27 -7.07
C ILE A 102 -14.70 -6.95 -7.13
N ILE A 103 -14.86 -6.35 -8.31
CA ILE A 103 -15.59 -5.08 -8.45
C ILE A 103 -17.09 -5.28 -8.16
N ALA A 104 -17.70 -6.39 -8.63
CA ALA A 104 -19.08 -6.72 -8.29
C ALA A 104 -19.28 -6.94 -6.78
N PHE A 105 -18.31 -7.56 -6.10
CA PHE A 105 -18.33 -7.69 -4.65
C PHE A 105 -18.30 -6.31 -3.97
N ALA A 106 -17.40 -5.42 -4.40
CA ALA A 106 -17.31 -4.06 -3.86
C ALA A 106 -18.64 -3.30 -4.05
N GLU A 107 -19.21 -3.34 -5.24
CA GLU A 107 -20.50 -2.69 -5.56
C GLU A 107 -21.64 -3.25 -4.72
N LYS A 108 -21.73 -4.58 -4.58
CA LYS A 108 -22.74 -5.25 -3.74
C LYS A 108 -22.72 -4.77 -2.30
N HIS A 109 -21.53 -4.47 -1.78
CA HIS A 109 -21.33 -4.04 -0.39
C HIS A 109 -21.17 -2.51 -0.25
N SER A 110 -21.46 -1.73 -1.31
CA SER A 110 -21.32 -0.26 -1.32
C SER A 110 -19.93 0.24 -0.99
N MET A 111 -18.91 -0.54 -1.35
CA MET A 111 -17.51 -0.19 -1.18
C MET A 111 -16.98 0.54 -2.41
N LYS A 112 -16.03 1.44 -2.20
CA LYS A 112 -15.18 1.94 -3.27
C LYS A 112 -14.23 0.83 -3.75
N ALA A 113 -13.67 0.99 -4.95
CA ALA A 113 -12.61 0.11 -5.45
C ALA A 113 -11.48 0.91 -6.09
N ARG A 114 -10.25 0.41 -6.00
CA ARG A 114 -9.08 0.93 -6.70
C ARG A 114 -8.60 -0.07 -7.73
N GLY A 115 -8.13 0.40 -8.87
CA GLY A 115 -7.49 -0.43 -9.88
C GLY A 115 -5.97 -0.47 -9.70
N HIS A 116 -5.39 -1.67 -9.77
CA HIS A 116 -3.96 -1.90 -9.60
C HIS A 116 -3.48 -2.96 -10.60
N THR A 117 -2.63 -2.66 -11.53
CA THR A 117 -1.97 -1.43 -11.98
C THR A 117 -1.79 -1.47 -13.51
N PHE A 118 -1.77 -0.31 -14.19
CA PHE A 118 -1.59 -0.32 -15.66
C PHE A 118 -0.14 -0.50 -16.08
N CYS A 119 0.78 0.26 -15.48
CA CYS A 119 2.17 0.29 -15.92
C CYS A 119 3.12 -0.07 -14.76
N TRP A 120 3.70 -1.26 -14.82
CA TRP A 120 4.65 -1.78 -13.85
C TRP A 120 5.76 -2.55 -14.56
N HIS A 121 6.90 -2.71 -13.93
CA HIS A 121 8.05 -3.44 -14.48
C HIS A 121 7.92 -4.96 -14.31
N ARG A 122 6.93 -5.41 -13.54
CA ARG A 122 6.62 -6.83 -13.30
C ARG A 122 5.25 -7.19 -13.87
N ALA A 123 4.87 -8.47 -13.77
CA ALA A 123 3.58 -9.01 -14.19
C ALA A 123 3.26 -8.67 -15.67
N LEU A 124 4.28 -8.58 -16.51
CA LEU A 124 4.14 -8.44 -17.95
C LEU A 124 4.06 -9.82 -18.58
N PRO A 125 3.02 -10.13 -19.37
CA PRO A 125 2.95 -11.41 -20.07
C PRO A 125 4.06 -11.52 -21.12
N PRO A 126 4.52 -12.74 -21.46
CA PRO A 126 5.67 -12.94 -22.37
C PRO A 126 5.56 -12.26 -23.73
N TRP A 127 4.33 -12.08 -24.24
CA TRP A 127 4.15 -11.40 -25.53
C TRP A 127 4.56 -9.93 -25.48
N VAL A 128 4.33 -9.23 -24.34
CA VAL A 128 4.75 -7.83 -24.20
C VAL A 128 6.26 -7.70 -24.34
N THR A 129 7.01 -8.51 -23.59
CA THR A 129 8.48 -8.43 -23.62
C THR A 129 9.10 -8.96 -24.91
N ARG A 130 8.38 -9.79 -25.69
CA ARG A 130 8.84 -10.36 -26.95
C ARG A 130 8.48 -9.48 -28.16
N ASP A 131 7.25 -8.97 -28.22
CA ASP A 131 6.64 -8.43 -29.44
C ASP A 131 6.55 -6.89 -29.42
N VAL A 132 6.68 -6.26 -28.24
CA VAL A 132 6.64 -4.79 -28.12
C VAL A 132 8.03 -4.21 -28.32
N THR A 133 8.13 -3.29 -29.27
CA THR A 133 9.35 -2.58 -29.70
C THR A 133 9.18 -1.07 -29.53
N LYS A 134 10.23 -0.29 -29.77
CA LYS A 134 10.13 1.19 -29.74
C LYS A 134 9.05 1.73 -30.68
N ASP A 135 8.81 1.07 -31.81
CA ASP A 135 7.90 1.57 -32.84
C ASP A 135 6.43 1.40 -32.46
N ASN A 136 6.10 0.42 -31.59
CA ASN A 136 4.72 0.12 -31.21
C ASN A 136 4.43 0.29 -29.71
N ALA A 137 5.45 0.57 -28.88
CA ALA A 137 5.31 0.59 -27.42
C ALA A 137 4.25 1.59 -26.92
N GLU A 138 4.23 2.80 -27.48
CA GLU A 138 3.22 3.80 -27.09
C GLU A 138 1.81 3.33 -27.46
N ALA A 139 1.62 2.82 -28.67
CA ALA A 139 0.31 2.35 -29.12
C ALA A 139 -0.20 1.18 -28.26
N VAL A 140 0.66 0.21 -27.93
CA VAL A 140 0.32 -0.93 -27.08
C VAL A 140 -0.02 -0.49 -25.67
N LEU A 141 0.75 0.42 -25.06
CA LEU A 141 0.49 0.94 -23.72
C LEU A 141 -0.85 1.69 -23.68
N ARG A 142 -1.11 2.59 -24.61
CA ARG A 142 -2.36 3.34 -24.74
C ARG A 142 -3.56 2.40 -24.94
N GLN A 143 -3.44 1.39 -25.81
CA GLN A 143 -4.49 0.42 -26.08
C GLN A 143 -4.84 -0.41 -24.84
N HIS A 144 -3.83 -0.89 -24.12
CA HIS A 144 -4.04 -1.64 -22.88
C HIS A 144 -4.80 -0.80 -21.85
N ILE A 145 -4.32 0.42 -21.58
CA ILE A 145 -4.94 1.31 -20.61
C ILE A 145 -6.37 1.66 -21.03
N ALA A 146 -6.60 1.98 -22.31
CA ALA A 146 -7.93 2.29 -22.82
C ALA A 146 -8.91 1.13 -22.66
N ALA A 147 -8.47 -0.11 -22.91
CA ALA A 147 -9.30 -1.29 -22.78
C ALA A 147 -9.65 -1.57 -21.31
N VAL A 148 -8.65 -1.54 -20.41
CA VAL A 148 -8.84 -1.89 -19.00
C VAL A 148 -9.57 -0.76 -18.25
N ALA A 149 -9.12 0.49 -18.35
CA ALA A 149 -9.78 1.61 -17.70
C ALA A 149 -11.19 1.84 -18.27
N GLY A 150 -11.36 1.70 -19.60
CA GLY A 150 -12.65 1.86 -20.27
C GLY A 150 -13.70 0.87 -19.80
N ARG A 151 -13.32 -0.39 -19.48
CA ARG A 151 -14.22 -1.38 -18.90
C ARG A 151 -14.81 -0.94 -17.55
N TYR A 152 -14.03 -0.27 -16.74
CA TYR A 152 -14.42 0.13 -15.39
C TYR A 152 -14.71 1.64 -15.27
N LYS A 153 -14.85 2.33 -16.38
CA LYS A 153 -15.08 3.78 -16.44
C LYS A 153 -16.17 4.23 -15.48
N GLY A 154 -15.83 5.14 -14.57
CA GLY A 154 -16.73 5.71 -13.57
C GLY A 154 -17.10 4.78 -12.42
N ARG A 155 -16.53 3.58 -12.35
CA ARG A 155 -16.81 2.58 -11.31
C ARG A 155 -15.73 2.52 -10.25
N LEU A 156 -14.53 3.04 -10.54
CA LEU A 156 -13.40 3.00 -9.62
C LEU A 156 -13.12 4.38 -9.01
N HIS A 157 -12.73 4.36 -7.75
CA HIS A 157 -12.28 5.55 -7.02
C HIS A 157 -10.97 6.09 -7.59
N SER A 158 -10.02 5.21 -7.84
CA SER A 158 -8.68 5.59 -8.30
C SER A 158 -8.00 4.44 -9.06
N TRP A 159 -6.97 4.79 -9.85
CA TRP A 159 -6.10 3.86 -10.55
C TRP A 159 -4.64 4.08 -10.17
N ASP A 160 -3.91 3.01 -9.86
CA ASP A 160 -2.46 3.03 -9.88
C ASP A 160 -2.01 2.99 -11.34
N VAL A 161 -1.75 4.18 -11.91
CA VAL A 161 -1.43 4.31 -13.34
C VAL A 161 -0.01 3.86 -13.62
N VAL A 162 0.93 4.34 -12.81
CA VAL A 162 2.34 3.94 -12.86
C VAL A 162 2.78 3.49 -11.48
N ASN A 163 3.36 2.29 -11.45
CA ASN A 163 3.86 1.67 -10.24
C ASN A 163 5.38 1.55 -10.27
N GLU A 164 6.06 2.06 -9.23
CA GLU A 164 7.49 1.87 -8.96
C GLU A 164 8.44 2.36 -10.07
N ALA A 165 8.20 3.56 -10.60
CA ALA A 165 9.03 4.13 -11.65
C ALA A 165 10.42 4.60 -11.17
N ILE A 166 10.60 4.84 -9.87
CA ILE A 166 11.86 5.34 -9.31
C ILE A 166 12.62 4.22 -8.60
N GLN A 167 13.87 3.99 -9.02
CA GLN A 167 14.80 3.04 -8.41
C GLN A 167 16.24 3.59 -8.48
N LEU A 168 16.66 4.22 -7.40
CA LEU A 168 17.95 4.90 -7.34
C LEU A 168 19.15 3.98 -7.58
N LYS A 169 19.03 2.70 -7.23
CA LYS A 169 20.10 1.69 -7.42
C LYS A 169 20.36 1.34 -8.88
N ASP A 170 19.42 1.65 -9.78
CA ASP A 170 19.59 1.38 -11.21
C ASP A 170 20.48 2.42 -11.92
N ASN A 171 20.87 3.48 -11.20
CA ASN A 171 21.77 4.53 -11.68
C ASN A 171 21.34 5.20 -12.99
N GLN A 172 20.03 5.20 -13.30
CA GLN A 172 19.51 5.95 -14.43
C GLN A 172 19.41 7.45 -14.10
N PRO A 173 19.48 8.34 -15.10
CA PRO A 173 19.27 9.77 -14.90
C PRO A 173 17.97 10.05 -14.11
N ASN A 174 18.01 10.99 -13.17
CA ASN A 174 16.87 11.37 -12.34
C ASN A 174 16.27 10.19 -11.53
N GLY A 175 17.03 9.12 -11.28
CA GLY A 175 16.64 7.99 -10.47
C GLY A 175 15.57 7.06 -11.09
N TRP A 176 15.31 7.16 -12.39
CA TRP A 176 14.39 6.27 -13.08
C TRP A 176 14.76 4.80 -12.89
N ARG A 177 13.75 3.95 -12.76
CA ARG A 177 13.93 2.50 -12.83
C ARG A 177 14.30 2.08 -14.24
N ASN A 178 15.31 1.21 -14.37
CA ASN A 178 15.63 0.54 -15.62
C ASN A 178 14.59 -0.55 -15.92
N SER A 179 13.41 -0.13 -16.33
CA SER A 179 12.27 -0.99 -16.62
C SER A 179 12.08 -1.20 -18.12
N PHE A 180 11.26 -2.19 -18.50
CA PHE A 180 10.88 -2.44 -19.88
C PHE A 180 10.33 -1.19 -20.58
N TRP A 181 9.37 -0.50 -19.94
CA TRP A 181 8.76 0.71 -20.50
C TRP A 181 9.73 1.88 -20.59
N TYR A 182 10.57 2.07 -19.57
CA TYR A 182 11.61 3.10 -19.59
C TYR A 182 12.64 2.84 -20.72
N GLY A 183 13.03 1.58 -20.94
CA GLY A 183 13.95 1.19 -22.00
C GLY A 183 13.44 1.49 -23.42
N LEU A 184 12.12 1.41 -23.63
CA LEU A 184 11.51 1.65 -24.94
C LEU A 184 11.14 3.13 -25.16
N LEU A 185 10.57 3.80 -24.17
CA LEU A 185 9.92 5.11 -24.29
C LEU A 185 10.63 6.22 -23.49
N GLY A 186 11.69 5.86 -22.74
CA GLY A 186 12.28 6.81 -21.79
C GLY A 186 11.27 7.27 -20.74
N PRO A 187 11.49 8.44 -20.10
CA PRO A 187 10.57 8.97 -19.08
C PRO A 187 9.15 9.27 -19.60
N ALA A 188 8.99 9.46 -20.91
CA ALA A 188 7.70 9.81 -21.52
C ALA A 188 6.61 8.75 -21.33
N TYR A 189 6.97 7.48 -21.00
CA TYR A 189 5.99 6.46 -20.74
C TYR A 189 5.03 6.82 -19.59
N VAL A 190 5.49 7.62 -18.62
CA VAL A 190 4.66 8.10 -17.50
C VAL A 190 3.57 9.04 -18.02
N ASP A 191 3.93 10.03 -18.84
CA ASP A 191 2.98 10.97 -19.42
C ASP A 191 1.94 10.25 -20.27
N ILE A 192 2.41 9.36 -21.14
CA ILE A 192 1.57 8.53 -22.02
C ILE A 192 0.55 7.73 -21.20
N ALA A 193 1.01 7.11 -20.11
CA ALA A 193 0.13 6.29 -19.25
C ALA A 193 -0.95 7.15 -18.55
N PHE A 194 -0.55 8.27 -17.94
CA PHE A 194 -1.50 9.17 -17.26
C PHE A 194 -2.50 9.81 -18.23
N GLU A 195 -2.06 10.24 -19.41
CA GLU A 195 -2.95 10.79 -20.45
C GLU A 195 -3.96 9.74 -20.94
N ALA A 196 -3.49 8.53 -21.24
CA ALA A 196 -4.36 7.44 -21.67
C ALA A 196 -5.39 7.07 -20.59
N ALA A 197 -4.98 7.00 -19.33
CA ALA A 197 -5.88 6.73 -18.21
C ALA A 197 -6.92 7.85 -18.05
N LYS A 198 -6.52 9.12 -18.16
CA LYS A 198 -7.44 10.27 -18.08
C LYS A 198 -8.47 10.28 -19.19
N GLN A 199 -8.08 9.89 -20.39
CA GLN A 199 -9.01 9.77 -21.53
C GLN A 199 -10.00 8.63 -21.33
N ALA A 200 -9.53 7.49 -20.82
CA ALA A 200 -10.37 6.30 -20.66
C ALA A 200 -11.34 6.40 -19.47
N ASP A 201 -10.85 6.90 -18.31
CA ASP A 201 -11.64 7.06 -17.08
C ASP A 201 -11.40 8.45 -16.46
N PRO A 202 -12.08 9.49 -16.96
CA PRO A 202 -11.85 10.87 -16.51
C PRO A 202 -12.29 11.15 -15.08
N ALA A 203 -13.11 10.29 -14.47
CA ALA A 203 -13.63 10.48 -13.11
C ALA A 203 -12.69 9.95 -12.04
N ALA A 204 -11.88 8.93 -12.35
CA ALA A 204 -10.99 8.30 -11.38
C ALA A 204 -9.80 9.20 -11.01
N ILE A 205 -9.35 9.10 -9.76
CA ILE A 205 -8.11 9.72 -9.30
C ILE A 205 -6.93 8.89 -9.83
N LEU A 206 -6.01 9.53 -10.52
CA LEU A 206 -4.87 8.88 -11.15
C LEU A 206 -3.65 8.94 -10.22
N THR A 207 -3.15 7.79 -9.82
CA THR A 207 -2.13 7.65 -8.77
C THR A 207 -0.78 7.22 -9.35
N TYR A 208 0.30 7.85 -8.91
CA TYR A 208 1.64 7.27 -8.93
C TYR A 208 1.86 6.50 -7.64
N ASN A 209 2.22 5.22 -7.68
CA ASN A 209 2.37 4.34 -6.52
C ASN A 209 3.81 3.84 -6.38
N ASP A 210 4.41 3.94 -5.19
CA ASP A 210 5.80 3.50 -4.96
C ASP A 210 6.08 3.24 -3.47
N PHE A 211 7.24 2.67 -3.16
CA PHE A 211 7.73 2.30 -1.83
C PHE A 211 9.04 2.99 -1.47
N GLY A 212 9.47 2.88 -0.21
CA GLY A 212 10.77 3.37 0.24
C GLY A 212 10.75 4.86 0.58
N PHE A 213 9.72 5.27 1.33
CA PHE A 213 9.54 6.63 1.82
C PHE A 213 9.58 6.71 3.35
N GLU A 214 9.52 5.57 4.04
CA GLU A 214 9.00 5.43 5.39
C GLU A 214 10.05 5.74 6.46
N TYR A 215 11.32 5.40 6.20
CA TYR A 215 12.36 5.36 7.22
C TYR A 215 13.33 6.55 7.19
N GLU A 216 13.90 6.85 8.37
CA GLU A 216 14.98 7.81 8.51
C GLU A 216 16.30 7.19 8.07
N ASN A 217 16.50 7.09 6.77
CA ASN A 217 17.74 6.61 6.19
C ASN A 217 18.07 7.34 4.88
N ARG A 218 19.33 7.23 4.44
CA ARG A 218 19.81 7.93 3.25
C ARG A 218 19.06 7.55 1.96
N SER A 219 18.65 6.29 1.84
CA SER A 219 17.97 5.79 0.65
C SER A 219 16.56 6.39 0.53
N ASP A 220 15.76 6.32 1.60
CA ASP A 220 14.39 6.81 1.62
C ASP A 220 14.36 8.35 1.48
N ASN A 221 15.30 9.04 2.18
CA ASN A 221 15.46 10.48 2.02
C ASN A 221 15.77 10.90 0.58
N ALA A 222 16.68 10.17 -0.09
CA ALA A 222 17.00 10.44 -1.50
C ALA A 222 15.81 10.13 -2.41
N LYS A 223 15.05 9.05 -2.14
CA LYS A 223 13.87 8.68 -2.92
C LYS A 223 12.75 9.72 -2.77
N ARG A 224 12.44 10.19 -1.54
CA ARG A 224 11.47 11.27 -1.32
C ARG A 224 11.79 12.51 -2.17
N LYS A 225 13.06 12.96 -2.15
CA LYS A 225 13.50 14.11 -2.95
C LYS A 225 13.33 13.88 -4.45
N THR A 226 13.68 12.68 -4.93
CA THR A 226 13.60 12.33 -6.36
C THR A 226 12.13 12.26 -6.81
N VAL A 227 11.27 11.60 -6.02
CA VAL A 227 9.85 11.48 -6.34
C VAL A 227 9.17 12.86 -6.28
N LEU A 228 9.46 13.68 -5.28
CA LEU A 228 8.92 15.04 -5.21
C LEU A 228 9.29 15.87 -6.45
N ALA A 229 10.55 15.82 -6.88
CA ALA A 229 11.00 16.50 -8.09
C ALA A 229 10.28 15.99 -9.36
N MET A 230 10.08 14.67 -9.46
CA MET A 230 9.30 14.06 -10.55
C MET A 230 7.84 14.55 -10.52
N LEU A 231 7.17 14.56 -9.37
CA LEU A 231 5.78 15.03 -9.22
C LEU A 231 5.65 16.51 -9.60
N GLN A 232 6.59 17.36 -9.18
CA GLN A 232 6.65 18.77 -9.55
C GLN A 232 6.77 18.96 -11.07
N ASP A 233 7.63 18.17 -11.71
CA ASP A 233 7.81 18.20 -13.18
C ASP A 233 6.55 17.73 -13.92
N LEU A 234 5.93 16.63 -13.48
CA LEU A 234 4.67 16.13 -14.05
C LEU A 234 3.56 17.20 -13.94
N LYS A 235 3.40 17.82 -12.78
CA LYS A 235 2.42 18.91 -12.59
C LYS A 235 2.71 20.12 -13.47
N LYS A 236 3.99 20.53 -13.58
CA LYS A 236 4.40 21.64 -14.44
C LYS A 236 4.08 21.39 -15.91
N ARG A 237 4.20 20.15 -16.37
CA ARG A 237 3.86 19.73 -17.75
C ARG A 237 2.37 19.48 -17.97
N GLY A 238 1.54 19.61 -16.92
CA GLY A 238 0.09 19.42 -17.01
C GLY A 238 -0.35 17.94 -17.08
N VAL A 239 0.52 17.00 -16.69
CA VAL A 239 0.18 15.58 -16.62
C VAL A 239 -0.93 15.39 -15.58
N PRO A 240 -2.01 14.64 -15.90
CA PRO A 240 -3.21 14.56 -15.06
C PRO A 240 -3.04 13.63 -13.85
N ILE A 241 -1.94 13.77 -13.10
CA ILE A 241 -1.73 13.06 -11.84
C ILE A 241 -2.58 13.67 -10.73
N GLY A 242 -3.28 12.84 -9.96
CA GLY A 242 -4.18 13.22 -8.87
C GLY A 242 -3.71 12.80 -7.48
N ALA A 243 -2.88 11.76 -7.36
CA ALA A 243 -2.43 11.25 -6.06
C ALA A 243 -1.04 10.63 -6.09
N LEU A 244 -0.41 10.59 -4.90
CA LEU A 244 0.73 9.75 -4.57
C LEU A 244 0.26 8.59 -3.68
N GLY A 245 0.56 7.35 -4.07
CA GLY A 245 0.42 6.16 -3.25
C GLY A 245 1.74 5.81 -2.56
N LEU A 246 1.68 5.64 -1.24
CA LEU A 246 2.76 5.10 -0.42
C LEU A 246 2.43 3.61 -0.19
N GLN A 247 3.24 2.69 -0.73
CA GLN A 247 2.98 1.26 -0.55
C GLN A 247 3.05 0.86 0.92
N SER A 248 4.01 1.41 1.66
CA SER A 248 4.12 1.22 3.11
C SER A 248 4.36 -0.25 3.51
N HIS A 249 5.24 -0.94 2.78
CA HIS A 249 5.77 -2.25 3.19
C HIS A 249 6.78 -2.03 4.32
N LEU A 250 6.32 -2.19 5.55
CA LEU A 250 7.07 -1.91 6.75
C LEU A 250 7.86 -3.14 7.23
N ARG A 251 8.75 -2.94 8.20
CA ARG A 251 9.58 -3.99 8.77
C ARG A 251 9.61 -3.90 10.29
N ALA A 252 9.41 -5.02 10.97
CA ALA A 252 9.60 -5.15 12.40
C ALA A 252 10.97 -5.79 12.71
N GLY A 253 11.56 -5.46 13.84
CA GLY A 253 12.82 -6.07 14.31
C GLY A 253 14.11 -5.55 13.67
N THR A 254 14.06 -4.61 12.74
CA THR A 254 15.25 -4.06 12.07
C THR A 254 15.93 -2.95 12.86
N GLY A 255 15.29 -2.39 13.89
CA GLY A 255 15.78 -1.22 14.63
C GLY A 255 15.72 0.09 13.85
N GLU A 256 15.12 0.11 12.66
CA GLU A 256 14.94 1.34 11.88
C GLU A 256 13.85 2.23 12.49
N ASN A 257 14.06 3.53 12.43
CA ASN A 257 13.08 4.52 12.87
C ASN A 257 12.32 5.09 11.65
N PHE A 258 11.03 5.39 11.85
CA PHE A 258 10.30 6.19 10.88
C PHE A 258 10.85 7.62 10.86
N ASP A 259 10.83 8.21 9.65
CA ASP A 259 11.31 9.57 9.49
C ASP A 259 10.26 10.58 9.98
N TYR A 260 10.62 11.36 10.97
CA TYR A 260 9.77 12.44 11.47
C TYR A 260 9.56 13.57 10.44
N ASP A 261 10.36 13.65 9.37
CA ASP A 261 10.14 14.54 8.24
C ASP A 261 9.15 13.97 7.19
N LEU A 262 8.69 12.72 7.33
CA LEU A 262 7.71 12.13 6.44
C LEU A 262 6.40 12.95 6.34
N PRO A 263 5.82 13.48 7.44
CA PRO A 263 4.68 14.38 7.36
C PRO A 263 4.95 15.66 6.55
N LYS A 264 6.18 16.19 6.58
CA LYS A 264 6.58 17.34 5.78
C LYS A 264 6.61 17.00 4.29
N PHE A 265 7.20 15.88 3.92
CA PHE A 265 7.16 15.37 2.54
C PHE A 265 5.71 15.21 2.04
N ILE A 266 4.82 14.65 2.86
CA ILE A 266 3.40 14.52 2.54
C ILE A 266 2.75 15.91 2.35
N ALA A 267 3.08 16.89 3.19
CA ALA A 267 2.58 18.26 3.03
C ALA A 267 3.07 18.88 1.70
N GLU A 268 4.35 18.71 1.35
CA GLU A 268 4.90 19.17 0.07
C GLU A 268 4.20 18.54 -1.14
N VAL A 269 3.84 17.25 -1.06
CA VAL A 269 3.04 16.56 -2.10
C VAL A 269 1.63 17.16 -2.19
N ARG A 270 1.00 17.45 -1.07
CA ARG A 270 -0.34 18.08 -1.04
C ARG A 270 -0.34 19.52 -1.57
N ASP A 271 0.73 20.27 -1.33
CA ASP A 271 0.89 21.62 -1.87
C ASP A 271 0.94 21.65 -3.40
N LEU A 272 1.24 20.50 -4.04
CA LEU A 272 1.10 20.29 -5.48
C LEU A 272 -0.35 20.02 -5.92
N GLY A 273 -1.31 19.98 -4.99
CA GLY A 273 -2.71 19.63 -5.25
C GLY A 273 -2.91 18.12 -5.46
N LEU A 274 -2.07 17.27 -4.86
CA LEU A 274 -2.19 15.82 -4.93
C LEU A 274 -2.76 15.25 -3.63
N GLU A 275 -3.58 14.21 -3.75
CA GLU A 275 -3.95 13.38 -2.61
C GLU A 275 -2.81 12.43 -2.22
N VAL A 276 -2.86 11.91 -1.00
CA VAL A 276 -1.90 10.90 -0.52
C VAL A 276 -2.66 9.70 0.02
N PHE A 277 -2.30 8.51 -0.47
CA PHE A 277 -2.88 7.23 -0.08
C PHE A 277 -1.80 6.34 0.55
N VAL A 278 -2.16 5.55 1.54
CA VAL A 278 -1.43 4.36 1.99
C VAL A 278 -2.07 3.18 1.26
N THR A 279 -1.31 2.46 0.42
CA THR A 279 -1.88 1.60 -0.61
C THR A 279 -1.66 0.11 -0.42
N GLU A 280 -0.61 -0.30 0.31
CA GLU A 280 -0.16 -1.69 0.40
C GLU A 280 0.43 -2.03 1.78
N LEU A 281 -0.11 -1.41 2.84
CA LEU A 281 0.44 -1.50 4.19
C LEU A 281 0.50 -2.94 4.68
N ASP A 282 1.68 -3.39 5.03
CA ASP A 282 1.96 -4.62 5.76
C ASP A 282 3.24 -4.45 6.62
N VAL A 283 3.52 -5.45 7.47
CA VAL A 283 4.71 -5.43 8.32
C VAL A 283 5.46 -6.75 8.17
N ASP A 284 6.56 -6.75 7.42
CA ASP A 284 7.49 -7.88 7.37
C ASP A 284 8.09 -8.12 8.77
N ASP A 285 7.79 -9.27 9.32
CA ASP A 285 8.18 -9.70 10.66
C ASP A 285 9.32 -10.75 10.66
N SER A 286 9.93 -11.00 9.50
CA SER A 286 10.98 -11.99 9.31
C SER A 286 12.25 -11.74 10.15
N HIS A 287 12.47 -10.50 10.55
CA HIS A 287 13.60 -10.09 11.39
C HIS A 287 13.33 -10.20 12.90
N LEU A 288 12.10 -10.53 13.30
CA LEU A 288 11.77 -10.71 14.72
C LEU A 288 12.34 -12.04 15.24
N THR A 289 12.96 -11.99 16.39
CA THR A 289 13.49 -13.17 17.12
C THR A 289 12.53 -13.65 18.21
N VAL A 290 11.49 -12.87 18.51
CA VAL A 290 10.44 -13.19 19.48
C VAL A 290 9.31 -13.97 18.81
N GLU A 291 8.55 -14.74 19.60
CA GLU A 291 7.44 -15.56 19.12
C GLU A 291 6.14 -15.25 19.90
N GLY A 292 5.01 -15.77 19.41
CA GLY A 292 3.71 -15.65 20.08
C GLY A 292 3.27 -14.22 20.28
N ASP A 293 2.69 -13.93 21.45
CA ASP A 293 2.12 -12.61 21.78
C ASP A 293 3.15 -11.48 21.67
N ALA A 294 4.42 -11.72 22.05
CA ALA A 294 5.47 -10.71 21.95
C ALA A 294 5.80 -10.34 20.49
N ARG A 295 5.61 -11.29 19.55
CA ARG A 295 5.75 -11.04 18.11
C ARG A 295 4.62 -10.15 17.60
N ASP A 296 3.37 -10.51 17.92
CA ASP A 296 2.20 -9.72 17.54
C ASP A 296 2.26 -8.30 18.15
N GLU A 297 2.73 -8.16 19.41
CA GLU A 297 2.93 -6.85 20.04
C GLU A 297 3.98 -6.00 19.29
N ALA A 298 5.08 -6.59 18.84
CA ALA A 298 6.11 -5.89 18.09
C ALA A 298 5.60 -5.42 16.71
N ILE A 299 4.79 -6.22 16.03
CA ILE A 299 4.13 -5.86 14.76
C ILE A 299 3.12 -4.73 14.99
N ALA A 300 2.28 -4.86 16.02
CA ALA A 300 1.29 -3.86 16.39
C ALA A 300 1.92 -2.48 16.71
N ASP A 301 3.08 -2.46 17.39
CA ASP A 301 3.84 -1.23 17.65
C ASP A 301 4.29 -0.55 16.35
N VAL A 302 4.71 -1.32 15.35
CA VAL A 302 5.09 -0.78 14.03
C VAL A 302 3.89 -0.16 13.33
N TYR A 303 2.75 -0.87 13.24
CA TYR A 303 1.50 -0.33 12.67
C TYR A 303 1.09 0.97 13.35
N LYS A 304 1.07 0.94 14.68
CA LYS A 304 0.63 2.10 15.48
C LYS A 304 1.50 3.32 15.27
N ARG A 305 2.81 3.20 15.45
CA ARG A 305 3.75 4.33 15.30
C ARG A 305 3.69 4.92 13.90
N TYR A 306 3.61 4.08 12.87
CA TYR A 306 3.52 4.54 11.50
C TYR A 306 2.22 5.27 11.22
N LEU A 307 1.08 4.68 11.57
CA LEU A 307 -0.22 5.31 11.34
C LEU A 307 -0.42 6.56 12.18
N ASP A 308 0.01 6.59 13.44
CA ASP A 308 -0.08 7.80 14.27
C ASP A 308 0.71 8.96 13.64
N LEU A 309 1.91 8.68 13.08
CA LEU A 309 2.72 9.67 12.39
C LEU A 309 2.01 10.21 11.13
N LEU A 310 1.47 9.33 10.28
CA LEU A 310 0.84 9.73 9.03
C LEU A 310 -0.53 10.38 9.24
N LEU A 311 -1.34 9.78 10.09
CA LEU A 311 -2.72 10.21 10.30
C LEU A 311 -2.80 11.52 11.10
N GLY A 312 -1.82 11.79 11.95
CA GLY A 312 -1.73 13.05 12.70
C GLY A 312 -1.71 14.31 11.82
N ALA A 313 -1.18 14.22 10.62
CA ALA A 313 -1.09 15.33 9.67
C ALA A 313 -2.42 15.62 8.90
N ALA A 314 -3.49 14.85 9.11
CA ALA A 314 -4.79 14.95 8.41
C ALA A 314 -4.70 14.90 6.87
N SER A 315 -3.67 14.23 6.34
CA SER A 315 -3.27 14.33 4.93
C SER A 315 -3.54 13.07 4.11
N VAL A 316 -3.81 11.93 4.78
CA VAL A 316 -4.06 10.64 4.14
C VAL A 316 -5.55 10.37 4.12
N SER A 317 -6.13 10.11 2.94
CA SER A 317 -7.57 9.87 2.73
C SER A 317 -7.93 8.39 2.49
N VAL A 318 -6.94 7.55 2.20
CA VAL A 318 -7.10 6.10 1.95
C VAL A 318 -6.02 5.34 2.70
N VAL A 319 -6.40 4.26 3.38
CA VAL A 319 -5.47 3.29 3.99
C VAL A 319 -5.89 1.88 3.58
N ILE A 320 -5.00 1.16 2.91
CA ILE A 320 -5.22 -0.22 2.46
C ILE A 320 -4.06 -1.08 2.96
N THR A 321 -4.36 -2.22 3.58
CA THR A 321 -3.36 -3.23 3.89
C THR A 321 -3.24 -4.24 2.75
N TRP A 322 -2.02 -4.79 2.54
CA TRP A 322 -1.75 -5.70 1.42
C TRP A 322 -2.19 -7.13 1.73
N GLY A 323 -3.44 -7.25 2.11
CA GLY A 323 -4.16 -8.45 2.54
C GLY A 323 -4.95 -8.20 3.81
N ALA A 324 -5.87 -9.12 4.14
CA ALA A 324 -6.74 -8.99 5.31
C ALA A 324 -6.26 -9.82 6.50
N TRP A 325 -5.90 -11.09 6.27
CA TRP A 325 -5.56 -12.04 7.32
C TRP A 325 -4.32 -12.88 7.00
N ASP A 326 -3.69 -13.41 8.05
CA ASP A 326 -2.51 -14.26 7.94
C ASP A 326 -2.88 -15.66 7.41
N ILE A 327 -3.34 -15.74 6.18
CA ILE A 327 -3.31 -17.00 5.45
C ILE A 327 -1.93 -17.09 4.81
N ALA A 328 -1.24 -18.22 5.03
CA ALA A 328 0.00 -18.53 4.37
C ALA A 328 -0.05 -18.05 2.92
N LYS A 329 0.87 -17.16 2.54
CA LYS A 329 0.93 -16.60 1.20
C LYS A 329 0.76 -17.75 0.20
N ALA A 330 -0.36 -17.79 -0.50
CA ALA A 330 -0.69 -18.79 -1.51
C ALA A 330 0.15 -18.58 -2.77
N THR A 331 1.45 -18.47 -2.60
CA THR A 331 2.45 -18.32 -3.66
C THR A 331 3.26 -19.60 -3.74
N GLY A 332 2.63 -20.74 -4.01
CA GLY A 332 3.36 -21.97 -4.43
C GLY A 332 4.47 -22.51 -3.51
N ALA A 333 4.83 -21.80 -2.44
CA ALA A 333 5.70 -22.27 -1.38
C ALA A 333 4.84 -22.95 -0.33
N GLU A 334 5.30 -24.10 0.18
CA GLU A 334 4.64 -24.80 1.29
C GLU A 334 4.31 -23.82 2.41
N ALA A 335 3.04 -23.78 2.78
CA ALA A 335 2.58 -22.95 3.89
C ALA A 335 3.38 -23.31 5.15
N VAL A 336 4.23 -22.40 5.61
CA VAL A 336 4.92 -22.57 6.88
C VAL A 336 3.88 -22.38 7.97
N SER A 337 3.38 -23.49 8.51
CA SER A 337 2.53 -23.48 9.69
C SER A 337 3.40 -23.62 10.94
N GLY A 338 3.09 -22.86 12.01
CA GLY A 338 3.79 -22.96 13.28
C GLY A 338 4.32 -21.62 13.79
N PRO A 339 5.08 -21.60 14.88
CA PRO A 339 5.56 -20.39 15.56
C PRO A 339 6.38 -19.42 14.69
N LYS A 340 6.95 -19.93 13.59
CA LYS A 340 7.76 -19.15 12.64
C LYS A 340 6.99 -18.66 11.40
N ALA A 341 5.67 -18.93 11.33
CA ALA A 341 4.87 -18.41 10.22
C ALA A 341 4.85 -16.86 10.27
N GLU A 342 5.04 -16.24 9.12
CA GLU A 342 4.89 -14.78 9.01
C GLU A 342 3.47 -14.35 9.37
N ARG A 343 3.35 -13.27 10.12
CA ARG A 343 2.07 -12.74 10.63
C ARG A 343 1.90 -11.25 10.33
N PRO A 344 2.08 -10.81 9.05
CA PRO A 344 2.18 -9.40 8.68
C PRO A 344 0.86 -8.63 8.73
N LEU A 345 -0.29 -9.32 8.83
CA LEU A 345 -1.61 -8.75 8.60
C LEU A 345 -2.45 -8.66 9.88
N LEU A 346 -3.60 -7.97 9.80
CA LEU A 346 -4.37 -7.53 10.95
C LEU A 346 -5.23 -8.62 11.59
N PHE A 347 -5.61 -9.63 10.82
CA PHE A 347 -6.49 -10.70 11.28
C PHE A 347 -5.78 -12.05 11.22
N ASP A 348 -6.11 -12.93 12.18
CA ASP A 348 -5.61 -14.28 12.19
C ASP A 348 -6.28 -15.16 11.10
N PRO A 349 -5.80 -16.41 10.85
CA PRO A 349 -6.42 -17.30 9.86
C PRO A 349 -7.89 -17.66 10.12
N GLY A 350 -8.39 -17.41 11.32
CA GLY A 350 -9.81 -17.55 11.68
C GLY A 350 -10.65 -16.30 11.41
N GLY A 351 -10.02 -15.21 10.95
CA GLY A 351 -10.70 -13.92 10.74
C GLY A 351 -10.95 -13.13 12.01
N PHE A 352 -10.26 -13.48 13.12
CA PHE A 352 -10.32 -12.72 14.37
C PHE A 352 -9.28 -11.60 14.39
N PRO A 353 -9.60 -10.42 14.94
CA PRO A 353 -8.66 -9.33 15.03
C PRO A 353 -7.49 -9.70 15.96
N LYS A 354 -6.27 -9.48 15.49
CA LYS A 354 -5.04 -9.56 16.30
C LYS A 354 -4.81 -8.22 17.02
N VAL A 355 -3.83 -8.17 17.90
CA VAL A 355 -3.42 -6.92 18.58
C VAL A 355 -3.08 -5.81 17.58
N ASP A 356 -2.60 -6.15 16.39
CA ASP A 356 -2.32 -5.23 15.30
C ASP A 356 -3.58 -4.48 14.84
N ALA A 357 -4.71 -5.19 14.71
CA ALA A 357 -5.98 -4.59 14.33
C ALA A 357 -6.48 -3.59 15.40
N PHE A 358 -6.27 -3.89 16.68
CA PHE A 358 -6.59 -2.95 17.76
C PHE A 358 -5.68 -1.72 17.75
N ALA A 359 -4.40 -1.89 17.41
CA ALA A 359 -3.46 -0.77 17.25
C ALA A 359 -3.89 0.16 16.11
N VAL A 360 -4.29 -0.40 14.96
CA VAL A 360 -4.83 0.35 13.82
C VAL A 360 -6.15 1.05 14.19
N ALA A 361 -7.06 0.37 14.91
CA ALA A 361 -8.31 0.96 15.39
C ALA A 361 -8.06 2.19 16.26
N GLN A 362 -7.10 2.13 17.20
CA GLN A 362 -6.71 3.27 18.02
C GLN A 362 -6.17 4.44 17.19
N SER A 363 -5.33 4.16 16.19
CA SER A 363 -4.81 5.21 15.32
C SER A 363 -5.93 5.91 14.55
N PHE A 364 -6.97 5.20 14.08
CA PHE A 364 -8.13 5.83 13.47
C PHE A 364 -8.94 6.66 14.48
N GLN A 365 -9.18 6.15 15.69
CA GLN A 365 -9.92 6.88 16.73
C GLN A 365 -9.25 8.21 17.10
N HIS A 366 -7.93 8.25 17.15
CA HIS A 366 -7.15 9.44 17.50
C HIS A 366 -6.86 10.37 16.30
N ALA A 367 -7.06 9.90 15.09
CA ALA A 367 -6.82 10.68 13.89
C ALA A 367 -7.73 11.93 13.85
N PRO A 368 -7.22 13.10 13.44
CA PRO A 368 -8.05 14.27 13.21
C PRO A 368 -9.02 14.05 12.03
N LEU A 369 -10.19 14.68 12.12
CA LEU A 369 -11.19 14.63 11.04
C LEU A 369 -10.61 15.29 9.77
N ARG A 370 -10.71 14.62 8.62
CA ARG A 370 -10.39 15.19 7.32
C ARG A 370 -11.53 16.10 6.86
N ARG A 371 -11.16 17.26 6.33
CA ARG A 371 -12.11 18.24 5.80
C ARG A 371 -12.27 18.11 4.28
#